data_37a5802f1ce8c6d3fb23f04355016ea0
#
_entry.id   37a5802f1ce8c6d3fb23f04355016ea0
#
_cell.length_a   1.000
_cell.length_b   1.000
_cell.length_c   1.000
_cell.angle_alpha   90.00
_cell.angle_beta   90.00
_cell.angle_gamma   90.00
#
_symmetry.space_group_name_H-M   'P 1'
#
loop_
_entity.id
_entity.type
_entity.pdbx_description
1 polymer ?
#
loop_
_entity_poly.entity_id
_entity_poly.type
_entity_poly.pdbx_seq_one_letter_code
_entity_poly.pdbx_strand_id
1 'polypeptide(L)'
;MYTFNPGPSAVYPAVRQYLTDAFDEGWLSAPHRSNKVTSMVRQTVADFKTKLNVPQDYTVLFTGSATECWEILAQSLTPRRSFHLYNGDFGKKWLKYAQALRPASTGLSFGLDEVPDVATLPFAPDDTDLVCIT
;
A
#
# COMPACT_ATOMS: atom_id res chain seq x y z
N MET A 1 15.74 -22.69 7.34
CA MET A 1 14.64 -22.51 8.30
C MET A 1 13.50 -21.83 7.56
N TYR A 2 12.30 -22.44 7.53
CA TYR A 2 11.10 -21.81 6.96
C TYR A 2 10.42 -21.00 8.05
N THR A 3 9.95 -19.80 7.72
CA THR A 3 9.15 -18.97 8.62
C THR A 3 7.78 -18.72 8.00
N PHE A 4 6.73 -18.78 8.81
CA PHE A 4 5.34 -18.46 8.43
C PHE A 4 4.86 -17.15 9.06
N ASN A 5 5.80 -16.32 9.54
CA ASN A 5 5.46 -15.02 10.08
C ASN A 5 4.88 -14.12 8.97
N PRO A 6 3.84 -13.34 9.25
CA PRO A 6 3.27 -12.41 8.28
C PRO A 6 4.24 -11.27 7.88
N GLY A 7 5.27 -11.06 8.65
CA GLY A 7 6.38 -10.13 8.40
C GLY A 7 7.25 -9.95 9.64
N PRO A 8 8.51 -9.53 9.46
CA PRO A 8 9.24 -9.39 8.19
C PRO A 8 9.50 -10.73 7.50
N SER A 9 9.47 -10.71 6.16
CA SER A 9 9.74 -11.89 5.33
C SER A 9 11.21 -12.28 5.38
N ALA A 10 11.52 -13.53 5.03
CA ALA A 10 12.89 -13.97 4.87
C ALA A 10 13.60 -13.18 3.76
N VAL A 11 14.78 -12.69 4.06
CA VAL A 11 15.60 -11.95 3.08
C VAL A 11 16.36 -12.95 2.21
N TYR A 12 16.30 -12.79 0.89
CA TYR A 12 17.07 -13.61 -0.04
C TYR A 12 18.58 -13.39 0.16
N PRO A 13 19.41 -14.44 0.11
CA PRO A 13 20.86 -14.32 0.30
C PRO A 13 21.53 -13.32 -0.65
N ALA A 14 21.03 -13.19 -1.89
CA ALA A 14 21.54 -12.25 -2.87
C ALA A 14 21.40 -10.76 -2.45
N VAL A 15 20.46 -10.45 -1.56
CA VAL A 15 20.25 -9.06 -1.10
C VAL A 15 21.49 -8.51 -0.40
N ARG A 16 22.25 -9.36 0.29
CA ARG A 16 23.53 -8.94 0.91
C ARG A 16 24.48 -8.36 -0.13
N GLN A 17 24.63 -9.04 -1.27
CA GLN A 17 25.50 -8.57 -2.33
C GLN A 17 24.99 -7.27 -2.94
N TYR A 18 23.69 -7.18 -3.22
CA TYR A 18 23.08 -5.96 -3.77
C TYR A 18 23.28 -4.74 -2.86
N LEU A 19 23.20 -4.92 -1.54
CA LEU A 19 23.47 -3.83 -0.60
C LEU A 19 24.93 -3.41 -0.60
N THR A 20 25.86 -4.37 -0.69
CA THR A 20 27.30 -4.09 -0.81
C THR A 20 27.59 -3.33 -2.11
N ASP A 21 27.09 -3.82 -3.24
CA ASP A 21 27.27 -3.19 -4.54
C ASP A 21 26.69 -1.75 -4.55
N ALA A 22 25.50 -1.55 -3.96
CA ALA A 22 24.89 -0.24 -3.86
C ALA A 22 25.73 0.74 -3.02
N PHE A 23 26.37 0.26 -1.98
CA PHE A 23 27.29 1.06 -1.17
C PHE A 23 28.56 1.41 -1.95
N ASP A 24 29.23 0.41 -2.54
CA ASP A 24 30.50 0.57 -3.25
C ASP A 24 30.35 1.45 -4.50
N GLU A 25 29.24 1.34 -5.19
CA GLU A 25 28.90 2.17 -6.34
C GLU A 25 28.39 3.56 -5.99
N GLY A 26 28.26 3.89 -4.70
CA GLY A 26 27.84 5.20 -4.20
C GLY A 26 26.37 5.55 -4.45
N TRP A 27 25.48 4.53 -4.57
CA TRP A 27 24.05 4.77 -4.72
C TRP A 27 23.42 5.45 -3.49
N LEU A 28 23.89 5.08 -2.29
CA LEU A 28 23.35 5.59 -1.04
C LEU A 28 23.62 7.09 -0.81
N SER A 29 24.64 7.63 -1.49
CA SER A 29 25.02 9.04 -1.44
C SER A 29 24.69 9.81 -2.73
N ALA A 30 24.05 9.14 -3.70
CA ALA A 30 23.76 9.76 -4.99
C ALA A 30 22.62 10.79 -4.85
N PRO A 31 22.75 12.00 -5.43
CA PRO A 31 21.68 12.97 -5.40
C PRO A 31 20.43 12.43 -6.08
N HIS A 32 19.27 12.54 -5.41
CA HIS A 32 18.01 11.99 -5.90
C HIS A 32 17.56 12.52 -7.27
N ARG A 33 18.04 13.72 -7.67
CA ARG A 33 17.78 14.32 -8.99
C ARG A 33 18.87 14.07 -10.03
N SER A 34 19.90 13.29 -9.70
CA SER A 34 20.94 12.93 -10.66
C SER A 34 20.38 12.02 -11.76
N ASN A 35 20.98 12.06 -12.95
CA ASN A 35 20.63 11.15 -14.05
C ASN A 35 20.78 9.67 -13.63
N LYS A 36 21.78 9.39 -12.79
CA LYS A 36 22.00 8.04 -12.23
C LYS A 36 20.76 7.53 -11.50
N VAL A 37 20.26 8.28 -10.50
CA VAL A 37 19.11 7.88 -9.68
C VAL A 37 17.81 7.91 -10.49
N THR A 38 17.56 8.96 -11.26
CA THR A 38 16.32 9.07 -12.05
C THR A 38 16.20 7.99 -13.12
N SER A 39 17.31 7.59 -13.75
CA SER A 39 17.30 6.50 -14.72
C SER A 39 17.04 5.15 -14.05
N MET A 40 17.65 4.90 -12.89
CA MET A 40 17.40 3.69 -12.11
C MET A 40 15.92 3.59 -11.70
N VAL A 41 15.33 4.67 -11.18
CA VAL A 41 13.91 4.68 -10.79
C VAL A 41 12.99 4.43 -11.99
N ARG A 42 13.26 5.05 -13.15
CA ARG A 42 12.50 4.80 -14.38
C ARG A 42 12.56 3.34 -14.81
N GLN A 43 13.75 2.75 -14.79
CA GLN A 43 13.93 1.34 -15.14
C GLN A 43 13.18 0.43 -14.16
N THR A 44 13.28 0.69 -12.85
CA THR A 44 12.56 -0.07 -11.83
C THR A 44 11.06 -0.01 -12.03
N VAL A 45 10.49 1.15 -12.36
CA VAL A 45 9.05 1.30 -12.66
C VAL A 45 8.67 0.51 -13.91
N ALA A 46 9.48 0.57 -14.96
CA ALA A 46 9.24 -0.18 -16.20
C ALA A 46 9.25 -1.70 -15.96
N ASP A 47 10.25 -2.18 -15.22
CA ASP A 47 10.37 -3.60 -14.85
C ASP A 47 9.20 -4.06 -13.98
N PHE A 48 8.78 -3.22 -13.02
CA PHE A 48 7.63 -3.49 -12.15
C PHE A 48 6.35 -3.64 -12.97
N LYS A 49 6.08 -2.70 -13.88
CA LYS A 49 4.91 -2.77 -14.78
C LYS A 49 4.94 -4.05 -15.63
N THR A 50 6.08 -4.37 -16.21
CA THR A 50 6.23 -5.55 -17.07
C THR A 50 6.01 -6.84 -16.28
N LYS A 51 6.65 -6.98 -15.12
CA LYS A 51 6.61 -8.22 -14.33
C LYS A 51 5.27 -8.48 -13.66
N LEU A 52 4.53 -7.43 -13.32
CA LEU A 52 3.23 -7.53 -12.66
C LEU A 52 2.05 -7.29 -13.62
N ASN A 53 2.30 -7.19 -14.93
CA ASN A 53 1.28 -6.89 -15.94
C ASN A 53 0.46 -5.63 -15.62
N VAL A 54 1.12 -4.58 -15.08
CA VAL A 54 0.47 -3.30 -14.79
C VAL A 54 0.26 -2.55 -16.12
N PRO A 55 -0.97 -2.10 -16.44
CA PRO A 55 -1.23 -1.32 -17.65
C PRO A 55 -0.37 -0.05 -17.73
N GLN A 56 -0.06 0.39 -18.96
CA GLN A 56 0.88 1.51 -19.15
C GLN A 56 0.32 2.86 -18.68
N ASP A 57 -1.00 3.02 -18.66
CA ASP A 57 -1.71 4.20 -18.17
C ASP A 57 -1.75 4.31 -16.63
N TYR A 58 -1.32 3.28 -15.91
CA TYR A 58 -1.19 3.34 -14.45
C TYR A 58 0.08 4.07 -14.04
N THR A 59 -0.03 4.89 -13.01
CA THR A 59 1.14 5.50 -12.35
C THR A 59 1.61 4.62 -11.19
N VAL A 60 2.90 4.28 -11.16
CA VAL A 60 3.53 3.55 -10.06
C VAL A 60 4.30 4.53 -9.18
N LEU A 61 3.98 4.56 -7.90
CA LEU A 61 4.62 5.40 -6.89
C LEU A 61 5.17 4.52 -5.77
N PHE A 62 6.33 4.89 -5.23
CA PHE A 62 6.92 4.26 -4.05
C PHE A 62 6.57 5.04 -2.80
N THR A 63 6.14 4.33 -1.76
CA THR A 63 5.83 4.89 -0.44
C THR A 63 6.66 4.21 0.63
N GLY A 64 6.82 4.83 1.77
CA GLY A 64 7.58 4.29 2.89
C GLY A 64 6.87 3.14 3.62
N SER A 65 5.54 3.07 3.53
CA SER A 65 4.75 2.04 4.20
C SER A 65 3.31 1.97 3.67
N ALA A 66 2.62 0.86 3.95
CA ALA A 66 1.19 0.74 3.70
C ALA A 66 0.37 1.78 4.51
N THR A 67 0.82 2.14 5.71
CA THR A 67 0.16 3.17 6.53
C THR A 67 0.21 4.55 5.86
N GLU A 68 1.30 4.88 5.19
CA GLU A 68 1.41 6.10 4.37
C GLU A 68 0.41 6.07 3.20
N CYS A 69 0.24 4.93 2.54
CA CYS A 69 -0.81 4.77 1.51
C CYS A 69 -2.21 5.06 2.07
N TRP A 70 -2.53 4.58 3.27
CA TRP A 70 -3.82 4.86 3.91
C TRP A 70 -4.05 6.35 4.14
N GLU A 71 -3.01 7.06 4.57
CA GLU A 71 -3.07 8.51 4.77
C GLU A 71 -3.26 9.25 3.45
N ILE A 72 -2.52 8.88 2.41
CA ILE A 72 -2.65 9.45 1.07
C ILE A 72 -4.08 9.27 0.54
N LEU A 73 -4.65 8.07 0.66
CA LEU A 73 -6.03 7.78 0.24
C LEU A 73 -7.05 8.61 1.02
N ALA A 74 -6.90 8.70 2.34
CA ALA A 74 -7.79 9.49 3.18
C ALA A 74 -7.70 10.99 2.88
N GLN A 75 -6.53 11.53 2.58
CA GLN A 75 -6.34 12.95 2.29
C GLN A 75 -6.74 13.33 0.87
N SER A 76 -6.41 12.49 -0.11
CA SER A 76 -6.49 12.84 -1.53
C SER A 76 -7.75 12.34 -2.23
N LEU A 77 -8.31 11.21 -1.80
CA LEU A 77 -9.44 10.55 -2.47
C LEU A 77 -10.69 10.44 -1.59
N THR A 78 -10.65 10.94 -0.36
CA THR A 78 -11.77 10.83 0.58
C THR A 78 -12.18 12.21 1.08
N PRO A 79 -12.90 13.02 0.28
CA PRO A 79 -13.36 14.35 0.70
C PRO A 79 -14.27 14.31 1.93
N ARG A 80 -15.19 13.37 2.00
CA ARG A 80 -16.22 13.25 3.04
C ARG A 80 -15.97 12.09 3.98
N ARG A 81 -16.10 10.86 3.48
CA ARG A 81 -15.94 9.63 4.26
C ARG A 81 -15.60 8.40 3.42
N SER A 82 -15.01 7.42 4.08
CA SER A 82 -14.81 6.06 3.55
C SER A 82 -15.63 5.04 4.32
N PHE A 83 -15.92 3.91 3.66
CA PHE A 83 -16.46 2.71 4.29
C PHE A 83 -15.41 1.61 4.27
N HIS A 84 -15.22 0.93 5.40
CA HIS A 84 -14.22 -0.12 5.56
C HIS A 84 -14.90 -1.45 5.86
N LEU A 85 -14.75 -2.41 4.95
CA LEU A 85 -15.11 -3.81 5.17
C LEU A 85 -13.83 -4.56 5.55
N TYR A 86 -13.75 -5.09 6.78
CA TYR A 86 -12.47 -5.59 7.25
C TYR A 86 -12.58 -6.82 8.14
N ASN A 87 -11.48 -7.58 8.14
CA ASN A 87 -11.22 -8.69 9.01
C ASN A 87 -9.85 -8.48 9.69
N GLY A 88 -9.80 -8.65 11.02
CA GLY A 88 -8.56 -8.57 11.78
C GLY A 88 -8.03 -7.16 12.07
N ASP A 89 -6.79 -7.14 12.62
CA ASP A 89 -6.22 -5.93 13.21
C ASP A 89 -5.76 -4.89 12.17
N PHE A 90 -5.30 -5.30 11.00
CA PHE A 90 -4.85 -4.36 9.98
C PHE A 90 -6.01 -3.52 9.44
N GLY A 91 -7.14 -4.14 9.12
CA GLY A 91 -8.31 -3.43 8.66
C GLY A 91 -8.91 -2.53 9.74
N LYS A 92 -8.96 -3.01 10.99
CA LYS A 92 -9.35 -2.19 12.15
C LYS A 92 -8.45 -0.96 12.33
N LYS A 93 -7.14 -1.14 12.15
CA LYS A 93 -6.16 -0.06 12.24
C LYS A 93 -6.35 0.94 11.11
N TRP A 94 -6.59 0.47 9.88
CA TRP A 94 -6.83 1.35 8.74
C TRP A 94 -8.08 2.22 8.97
N LEU A 95 -9.21 1.62 9.39
CA LEU A 95 -10.40 2.39 9.75
C LEU A 95 -10.09 3.45 10.81
N LYS A 96 -9.34 3.13 11.85
CA LYS A 96 -8.95 4.09 12.89
C LYS A 96 -8.16 5.28 12.31
N TYR A 97 -7.22 5.04 11.39
CA TYR A 97 -6.50 6.11 10.71
C TYR A 97 -7.42 6.94 9.80
N ALA A 98 -8.30 6.30 9.05
CA ALA A 98 -9.28 6.99 8.24
C ALA A 98 -10.17 7.90 9.08
N GLN A 99 -10.68 7.43 10.23
CA GLN A 99 -11.51 8.21 11.14
C GLN A 99 -10.77 9.39 11.78
N ALA A 100 -9.46 9.29 12.00
CA ALA A 100 -8.67 10.40 12.52
C ALA A 100 -8.63 11.59 11.53
N LEU A 101 -8.66 11.31 10.23
CA LEU A 101 -8.63 12.32 9.17
C LEU A 101 -10.04 12.67 8.63
N ARG A 102 -10.93 11.71 8.66
CA ARG A 102 -12.32 11.79 8.18
C ARG A 102 -13.24 11.14 9.21
N PRO A 103 -13.67 11.86 10.25
CA PRO A 103 -14.44 11.29 11.38
C PRO A 103 -15.74 10.61 10.98
N ALA A 104 -16.33 11.00 9.84
CA ALA A 104 -17.54 10.38 9.30
C ALA A 104 -17.32 8.99 8.66
N SER A 105 -16.08 8.53 8.55
CA SER A 105 -15.77 7.20 8.02
C SER A 105 -16.30 6.10 8.94
N THR A 106 -16.87 5.06 8.33
CA THR A 106 -17.49 3.93 9.02
C THR A 106 -16.91 2.60 8.56
N GLY A 107 -17.22 1.53 9.25
CA GLY A 107 -16.78 0.20 8.82
C GLY A 107 -17.59 -0.92 9.44
N LEU A 108 -17.51 -2.07 8.81
CA LEU A 108 -18.08 -3.34 9.24
C LEU A 108 -16.96 -4.37 9.37
N SER A 109 -16.84 -4.96 10.55
CA SER A 109 -15.97 -6.13 10.75
C SER A 109 -16.74 -7.40 10.49
N PHE A 110 -16.07 -8.42 9.93
CA PHE A 110 -16.63 -9.75 9.76
C PHE A 110 -15.67 -10.83 10.32
N GLY A 111 -16.21 -11.99 10.65
CA GLY A 111 -15.46 -13.11 11.19
C GLY A 111 -14.61 -13.82 10.14
N LEU A 112 -13.65 -14.66 10.60
CA LEU A 112 -12.76 -15.40 9.70
C LEU A 112 -13.51 -16.39 8.79
N ASP A 113 -14.64 -16.93 9.30
CA ASP A 113 -15.46 -17.92 8.58
C ASP A 113 -16.71 -17.26 7.93
N GLU A 114 -16.77 -15.94 7.91
CA GLU A 114 -17.89 -15.19 7.34
C GLU A 114 -17.54 -14.64 5.96
N VAL A 115 -18.51 -14.72 5.04
CA VAL A 115 -18.45 -14.05 3.74
C VAL A 115 -19.51 -12.96 3.74
N PRO A 116 -19.13 -11.68 3.84
CA PRO A 116 -20.09 -10.58 3.84
C PRO A 116 -20.89 -10.54 2.54
N ASP A 117 -22.21 -10.36 2.64
CA ASP A 117 -23.02 -10.09 1.48
C ASP A 117 -22.87 -8.61 1.06
N VAL A 118 -22.21 -8.42 -0.07
CA VAL A 118 -21.93 -7.07 -0.62
C VAL A 118 -23.21 -6.27 -0.88
N ALA A 119 -24.33 -6.95 -1.19
CA ALA A 119 -25.59 -6.29 -1.49
C ALA A 119 -26.26 -5.66 -0.24
N THR A 120 -25.86 -6.11 0.95
CA THR A 120 -26.44 -5.66 2.23
C THR A 120 -25.50 -4.81 3.05
N LEU A 121 -24.38 -4.39 2.51
CA LEU A 121 -23.40 -3.57 3.22
C LEU A 121 -24.01 -2.22 3.64
N PRO A 122 -23.79 -1.77 4.88
CA PRO A 122 -24.44 -0.59 5.45
C PRO A 122 -23.73 0.72 5.05
N PHE A 123 -23.63 1.00 3.76
CA PHE A 123 -23.14 2.29 3.26
C PHE A 123 -24.00 2.79 2.10
N ALA A 124 -24.06 4.11 1.95
CA ALA A 124 -24.75 4.76 0.84
C ALA A 124 -23.70 5.08 -0.27
N PRO A 125 -23.80 4.50 -1.47
CA PRO A 125 -22.85 4.74 -2.56
C PRO A 125 -22.68 6.23 -2.89
N ASP A 126 -23.77 6.99 -2.93
CA ASP A 126 -23.77 8.41 -3.28
C ASP A 126 -23.09 9.31 -2.25
N ASP A 127 -22.88 8.81 -1.03
CA ASP A 127 -22.30 9.55 0.08
C ASP A 127 -20.99 8.94 0.61
N THR A 128 -20.47 7.95 -0.07
CA THR A 128 -19.21 7.26 0.28
C THR A 128 -18.20 7.45 -0.85
N ASP A 129 -17.10 8.12 -0.54
CA ASP A 129 -16.08 8.47 -1.52
C ASP A 129 -15.16 7.29 -1.83
N LEU A 130 -14.93 6.41 -0.85
CA LEU A 130 -14.00 5.29 -0.96
C LEU A 130 -14.51 4.08 -0.17
N VAL A 131 -14.47 2.91 -0.79
CA VAL A 131 -14.70 1.62 -0.12
C VAL A 131 -13.37 0.89 -0.01
N CYS A 132 -13.01 0.53 1.22
CA CYS A 132 -11.77 -0.16 1.56
C CYS A 132 -12.09 -1.59 2.01
N ILE A 133 -11.36 -2.56 1.48
CA ILE A 133 -11.52 -3.97 1.84
C ILE A 133 -10.19 -4.52 2.32
N THR A 134 -10.20 -5.19 3.49
CA THR A 134 -8.98 -5.76 4.09
C THR A 134 -9.24 -7.12 4.70
#